data_e577fa43a63d89276c1f58c83c69c5b0
#
_entry.id   e577fa43a63d89276c1f58c83c69c5b0
#
_cell.length_a   1.000
_cell.length_b   1.000
_cell.length_c   1.000
_cell.angle_alpha   90.00
_cell.angle_beta   90.00
_cell.angle_gamma   90.00
#
_symmetry.space_group_name_H-M   'P 1'
#
loop_
_entity.id
_entity.type
_entity.pdbx_description
1 polymer ?
#
loop_
_entity_poly.entity_id
_entity_poly.type
_entity_poly.pdbx_seq_one_letter_code
_entity_poly.pdbx_strand_id
1 'polypeptide(L)'
;MRHRIVGTLVFALLLKGMESSPAEEGQFDLSPRSLTLLEEAVRKTGNPESGREIYLDTRDAQCASCHRLQGTGAHVGPDLGHVAEKLSIREIAEALMDPSRKLTEGYETYTVARIDGKILSGLKISDSNDAVHLRDHLGTDHIIPRSKIARLEKSPVSLMPSRLVSRLSRKDLVNLVSFLKSPREQKLLNGRLVRAWIVGPFSRVIKKPEPLEKNPDPVKIAVSNTGKLLQWKLINTRSNGLFQPGSPFAIPKSSFYLLGWVKSDRKRDAVLRIDHSAGLRLLINSNTVYTSREADSNKRLEIHLQSGWNTILSRVNNPSGDSTCGFRLESAPGLRLCADRQD
;
A
#
# COMPACT_ATOMS: atom_id res chain seq x y z
N MET A 1 -0.39 -75.71 49.60
CA MET A 1 0.61 -74.94 50.36
C MET A 1 0.87 -73.66 49.59
N ARG A 2 0.63 -72.53 50.23
CA ARG A 2 0.61 -71.17 49.60
C ARG A 2 2.01 -70.58 49.67
N HIS A 3 2.51 -70.07 48.59
CA HIS A 3 3.62 -69.10 48.65
C HIS A 3 3.20 -67.80 47.92
N ARG A 4 3.15 -66.76 48.73
CA ARG A 4 3.00 -65.36 48.33
C ARG A 4 4.35 -64.87 47.78
N ILE A 5 4.37 -64.32 46.62
CA ILE A 5 5.48 -63.52 46.12
C ILE A 5 5.02 -62.06 46.12
N VAL A 6 5.68 -61.28 46.94
CA VAL A 6 5.52 -59.82 47.02
C VAL A 6 6.35 -59.21 45.92
N GLY A 7 5.67 -58.64 44.92
CA GLY A 7 6.34 -57.87 43.86
C GLY A 7 6.46 -56.41 44.25
N THR A 8 7.68 -55.97 44.43
CA THR A 8 8.03 -54.58 44.67
C THR A 8 7.86 -53.76 43.37
N LEU A 9 6.87 -52.87 43.30
CA LEU A 9 6.69 -51.92 42.22
C LEU A 9 7.74 -50.80 42.35
N VAL A 10 8.71 -50.77 41.46
CA VAL A 10 9.62 -49.62 41.27
C VAL A 10 8.89 -48.60 40.46
N PHE A 11 8.51 -47.51 41.10
CA PHE A 11 7.93 -46.29 40.43
C PHE A 11 9.08 -45.52 39.80
N ALA A 12 9.37 -45.80 38.54
CA ALA A 12 10.26 -44.98 37.73
C ALA A 12 9.52 -43.67 37.39
N LEU A 13 9.83 -42.58 38.09
CA LEU A 13 9.43 -41.20 37.74
C LEU A 13 10.13 -40.84 36.44
N LEU A 14 9.42 -40.95 35.34
CA LEU A 14 9.77 -40.31 34.10
C LEU A 14 9.53 -38.79 34.26
N LEU A 15 10.58 -38.08 34.63
CA LEU A 15 10.70 -36.64 34.40
C LEU A 15 10.75 -36.41 32.87
N LYS A 16 9.58 -36.44 32.25
CA LYS A 16 9.41 -35.85 30.91
C LYS A 16 9.67 -34.36 31.06
N GLY A 17 10.80 -33.91 30.48
CA GLY A 17 11.08 -32.49 30.36
C GLY A 17 9.82 -31.80 29.81
N MET A 18 9.26 -30.92 30.60
CA MET A 18 8.36 -29.90 30.14
C MET A 18 9.18 -29.01 29.19
N GLU A 19 9.22 -29.38 27.90
CA GLU A 19 9.47 -28.40 26.87
C GLU A 19 8.41 -27.34 27.10
N SER A 20 8.83 -26.19 27.62
CA SER A 20 8.00 -25.00 27.67
C SER A 20 7.55 -24.74 26.23
N SER A 21 6.27 -24.96 25.99
CA SER A 21 5.59 -24.42 24.81
C SER A 21 6.08 -22.99 24.64
N PRO A 22 6.49 -22.54 23.44
CA PRO A 22 6.86 -21.15 23.26
C PRO A 22 5.65 -20.33 23.74
N ALA A 23 5.84 -19.64 24.87
CA ALA A 23 4.86 -18.71 25.38
C ALA A 23 4.44 -17.87 24.18
N GLU A 24 3.15 -17.73 23.96
CA GLU A 24 2.62 -16.74 23.03
C GLU A 24 3.31 -15.43 23.40
N GLU A 25 4.31 -15.03 22.58
CA GLU A 25 5.03 -13.79 22.80
C GLU A 25 3.99 -12.69 22.60
N GLY A 26 3.44 -12.18 23.69
CA GLY A 26 2.45 -11.10 23.68
C GLY A 26 2.94 -9.96 22.80
N GLN A 27 2.01 -9.23 22.17
CA GLN A 27 2.33 -8.04 21.40
C GLN A 27 3.22 -7.08 22.20
N PHE A 28 4.09 -6.33 21.52
CA PHE A 28 4.80 -5.22 22.16
C PHE A 28 3.79 -4.16 22.64
N ASP A 29 4.10 -3.58 23.79
CA ASP A 29 3.36 -2.46 24.35
C ASP A 29 4.28 -1.22 24.51
N LEU A 30 3.72 -0.12 24.97
CA LEU A 30 4.45 1.13 25.18
C LEU A 30 5.22 1.20 26.51
N SER A 31 5.34 0.11 27.26
CA SER A 31 6.16 0.08 28.47
C SER A 31 7.64 0.25 28.11
N PRO A 32 8.43 0.92 28.97
CA PRO A 32 9.87 1.13 28.70
C PRO A 32 10.63 -0.19 28.45
N ARG A 33 10.26 -1.25 29.15
CA ARG A 33 10.87 -2.59 28.99
C ARG A 33 10.53 -3.19 27.61
N SER A 34 9.28 -3.13 27.21
CA SER A 34 8.82 -3.67 25.92
C SER A 34 9.45 -2.91 24.76
N LEU A 35 9.54 -1.59 24.84
CA LEU A 35 10.20 -0.76 23.83
C LEU A 35 11.69 -1.08 23.72
N THR A 36 12.39 -1.32 24.84
CA THR A 36 13.80 -1.74 24.83
C THR A 36 13.98 -3.09 24.16
N LEU A 37 13.10 -4.07 24.46
CA LEU A 37 13.12 -5.39 23.80
C LEU A 37 12.86 -5.27 22.28
N LEU A 38 11.96 -4.39 21.86
CA LEU A 38 11.70 -4.13 20.46
C LEU A 38 12.93 -3.51 19.78
N GLU A 39 13.57 -2.51 20.39
CA GLU A 39 14.81 -1.91 19.86
C GLU A 39 15.92 -2.95 19.65
N GLU A 40 16.12 -3.83 20.65
CA GLU A 40 17.09 -4.92 20.54
C GLU A 40 16.71 -5.91 19.42
N ALA A 41 15.45 -6.30 19.34
CA ALA A 41 14.98 -7.21 18.29
C ALA A 41 15.18 -6.61 16.89
N VAL A 42 14.86 -5.31 16.69
CA VAL A 42 15.08 -4.62 15.42
C VAL A 42 16.56 -4.66 15.03
N ARG A 43 17.48 -4.43 15.96
CA ARG A 43 18.92 -4.43 15.67
C ARG A 43 19.49 -5.82 15.44
N LYS A 44 18.99 -6.85 16.15
CA LYS A 44 19.55 -8.21 16.12
C LYS A 44 18.92 -9.10 15.04
N THR A 45 17.60 -9.00 14.85
CA THR A 45 16.83 -9.94 14.04
C THR A 45 15.92 -9.29 13.00
N GLY A 46 15.86 -7.94 12.98
CA GLY A 46 15.02 -7.22 12.03
C GLY A 46 15.44 -7.44 10.59
N ASN A 47 14.49 -7.81 9.74
CA ASN A 47 14.69 -7.98 8.31
C ASN A 47 14.01 -6.84 7.55
N PRO A 48 14.77 -5.86 7.03
CA PRO A 48 14.19 -4.71 6.34
C PRO A 48 13.56 -5.08 4.99
N GLU A 49 13.97 -6.16 4.33
CA GLU A 49 13.31 -6.65 3.12
C GLU A 49 11.89 -7.13 3.43
N SER A 50 11.71 -8.00 4.43
CA SER A 50 10.38 -8.41 4.89
C SER A 50 9.57 -7.22 5.40
N GLY A 51 10.20 -6.25 6.05
CA GLY A 51 9.55 -5.01 6.48
C GLY A 51 9.03 -4.16 5.32
N ARG A 52 9.77 -4.10 4.20
CA ARG A 52 9.30 -3.48 2.96
C ARG A 52 8.04 -4.15 2.43
N GLU A 53 7.97 -5.48 2.49
CA GLU A 53 6.80 -6.24 2.11
C GLU A 53 5.58 -5.83 2.94
N ILE A 54 5.74 -5.76 4.25
CA ILE A 54 4.69 -5.33 5.18
C ILE A 54 4.26 -3.89 4.91
N TYR A 55 5.19 -2.98 4.64
CA TYR A 55 4.89 -1.59 4.30
C TYR A 55 4.01 -1.49 3.04
N LEU A 56 4.24 -2.36 2.05
CA LEU A 56 3.52 -2.40 0.78
C LEU A 56 2.23 -3.22 0.86
N ASP A 57 2.07 -4.10 1.85
CA ASP A 57 0.87 -4.93 2.01
C ASP A 57 -0.31 -4.04 2.45
N THR A 58 -1.44 -4.27 1.80
CA THR A 58 -2.66 -3.50 1.98
C THR A 58 -3.74 -4.23 2.74
N ARG A 59 -3.50 -5.48 3.09
CA ARG A 59 -4.44 -6.27 3.87
C ARG A 59 -4.33 -5.95 5.35
N ASP A 60 -3.11 -5.77 5.85
CA ASP A 60 -2.83 -5.63 7.27
C ASP A 60 -2.39 -4.21 7.67
N ALA A 61 -1.22 -3.78 7.26
CA ALA A 61 -0.65 -2.51 7.73
C ALA A 61 -1.04 -1.29 6.87
N GLN A 62 -1.27 -1.48 5.57
CA GLN A 62 -1.72 -0.45 4.61
C GLN A 62 -0.91 0.86 4.60
N CYS A 63 0.36 0.84 5.01
CA CYS A 63 1.18 2.05 5.19
C CYS A 63 1.27 2.90 3.91
N ALA A 64 1.54 2.24 2.77
CA ALA A 64 1.65 2.90 1.46
C ALA A 64 0.32 3.48 0.95
N SER A 65 -0.82 3.12 1.56
CA SER A 65 -2.13 3.69 1.23
C SER A 65 -2.29 5.13 1.72
N CYS A 66 -1.51 5.52 2.72
CA CYS A 66 -1.56 6.86 3.31
C CYS A 66 -0.22 7.60 3.23
N HIS A 67 0.90 6.90 3.39
CA HIS A 67 2.22 7.50 3.45
C HIS A 67 2.97 7.36 2.13
N ARG A 68 3.63 8.45 1.74
CA ARG A 68 4.62 8.42 0.68
C ARG A 68 6.01 8.09 1.25
N LEU A 69 6.74 7.23 0.54
CA LEU A 69 8.13 6.89 0.84
C LEU A 69 8.92 6.83 -0.48
N GLN A 70 9.96 7.62 -0.63
CA GLN A 70 10.77 7.71 -1.86
C GLN A 70 9.94 7.91 -3.14
N GLY A 71 8.90 8.75 -3.06
CA GLY A 71 8.00 9.02 -4.19
C GLY A 71 6.90 7.98 -4.41
N THR A 72 6.92 6.88 -3.67
CA THR A 72 5.96 5.76 -3.76
C THR A 72 4.92 5.86 -2.65
N GLY A 73 3.66 5.59 -2.94
CA GLY A 73 2.54 5.64 -1.99
C GLY A 73 1.71 6.92 -2.08
N ALA A 74 0.65 7.01 -1.27
CA ALA A 74 -0.27 8.14 -1.23
C ALA A 74 0.26 9.28 -0.33
N HIS A 75 -0.40 10.44 -0.41
CA HIS A 75 -0.03 11.64 0.35
C HIS A 75 -1.20 12.07 1.25
N VAL A 76 -1.60 11.18 2.15
CA VAL A 76 -2.59 11.43 3.20
C VAL A 76 -1.89 11.62 4.54
N GLY A 77 -0.88 10.79 4.85
CA GLY A 77 -0.01 10.95 6.00
C GLY A 77 1.31 11.66 5.65
N PRO A 78 2.16 11.94 6.66
CA PRO A 78 3.49 12.48 6.46
C PRO A 78 4.33 11.67 5.48
N ASP A 79 5.16 12.37 4.68
CA ASP A 79 6.16 11.72 3.85
C ASP A 79 7.25 11.07 4.73
N LEU A 80 7.47 9.77 4.53
CA LEU A 80 8.42 8.98 5.31
C LEU A 80 9.83 8.92 4.70
N GLY A 81 10.09 9.68 3.62
CA GLY A 81 11.39 9.68 2.92
C GLY A 81 12.59 9.96 3.80
N HIS A 82 12.39 10.65 4.92
CA HIS A 82 13.42 10.99 5.89
C HIS A 82 13.18 10.39 7.29
N VAL A 83 12.26 9.43 7.42
CA VAL A 83 11.90 8.84 8.72
C VAL A 83 13.09 8.17 9.40
N ALA A 84 13.94 7.50 8.62
CA ALA A 84 15.12 6.82 9.14
C ALA A 84 16.14 7.77 9.81
N GLU A 85 16.21 9.01 9.35
CA GLU A 85 17.13 10.04 9.85
C GLU A 85 16.52 10.81 11.02
N LYS A 86 15.21 11.12 10.92
CA LYS A 86 14.51 12.00 11.86
C LYS A 86 14.08 11.31 13.15
N LEU A 87 13.74 10.02 13.09
CA LEU A 87 13.19 9.30 14.24
C LEU A 87 14.08 8.12 14.66
N SER A 88 14.21 7.90 15.95
CA SER A 88 14.81 6.70 16.53
C SER A 88 13.91 5.47 16.32
N ILE A 89 14.43 4.27 16.55
CA ILE A 89 13.65 3.02 16.52
C ILE A 89 12.45 3.12 17.50
N ARG A 90 12.70 3.66 18.69
CA ARG A 90 11.68 3.85 19.72
C ARG A 90 10.57 4.79 19.27
N GLU A 91 10.91 5.95 18.73
CA GLU A 91 9.93 6.93 18.26
C GLU A 91 9.09 6.40 17.09
N ILE A 92 9.68 5.61 16.18
CA ILE A 92 8.93 4.93 15.12
C ILE A 92 7.96 3.91 15.73
N ALA A 93 8.41 3.10 16.69
CA ALA A 93 7.57 2.12 17.35
C ALA A 93 6.42 2.79 18.12
N GLU A 94 6.68 3.85 18.87
CA GLU A 94 5.67 4.64 19.58
C GLU A 94 4.62 5.23 18.61
N ALA A 95 5.06 5.81 17.49
CA ALA A 95 4.17 6.38 16.49
C ALA A 95 3.29 5.32 15.79
N LEU A 96 3.80 4.09 15.64
CA LEU A 96 3.05 2.97 15.09
C LEU A 96 2.02 2.41 16.09
N MET A 97 2.38 2.33 17.36
CA MET A 97 1.53 1.75 18.43
C MET A 97 0.49 2.75 18.96
N ASP A 98 0.85 4.03 19.04
CA ASP A 98 -0.04 5.11 19.47
C ASP A 98 0.12 6.36 18.58
N PRO A 99 -0.48 6.37 17.39
CA PRO A 99 -0.34 7.47 16.44
C PRO A 99 -0.99 8.78 16.90
N SER A 100 -1.82 8.75 17.93
CA SER A 100 -2.44 9.95 18.50
C SER A 100 -1.60 10.62 19.59
N ARG A 101 -0.58 9.94 20.11
CA ARG A 101 0.27 10.42 21.20
C ARG A 101 1.04 11.69 20.83
N LYS A 102 1.52 11.77 19.59
CA LYS A 102 2.25 12.93 19.08
C LYS A 102 1.92 13.13 17.60
N LEU A 103 1.06 14.09 17.33
CA LEU A 103 0.71 14.46 15.96
C LEU A 103 1.85 15.26 15.30
N THR A 104 2.14 14.95 14.05
CA THR A 104 3.10 15.71 13.25
C THR A 104 2.46 17.04 12.87
N GLU A 105 3.19 18.14 13.01
CA GLU A 105 2.75 19.47 12.60
C GLU A 105 2.29 19.46 11.11
N GLY A 106 1.13 20.07 10.85
CA GLY A 106 0.50 20.07 9.53
C GLY A 106 -0.29 18.79 9.20
N TYR A 107 -0.29 17.79 10.09
CA TYR A 107 -1.05 16.53 9.92
C TYR A 107 -2.07 16.31 11.04
N GLU A 108 -2.49 17.39 11.65
CA GLU A 108 -3.56 17.35 12.65
C GLU A 108 -4.90 17.08 11.98
N THR A 109 -5.66 16.19 12.60
CA THR A 109 -7.04 15.92 12.17
C THR A 109 -7.97 17.05 12.57
N TYR A 110 -8.86 17.44 11.67
CA TYR A 110 -9.95 18.35 11.94
C TYR A 110 -11.29 17.65 11.68
N THR A 111 -12.29 18.00 12.48
CA THR A 111 -13.67 17.56 12.30
C THR A 111 -14.53 18.75 11.97
N VAL A 112 -15.28 18.64 10.88
CA VAL A 112 -16.31 19.61 10.46
C VAL A 112 -17.67 19.02 10.68
N ALA A 113 -18.46 19.65 11.54
CA ALA A 113 -19.90 19.41 11.61
C ALA A 113 -20.59 20.42 10.66
N ARG A 114 -21.36 19.90 9.71
CA ARG A 114 -22.10 20.71 8.74
C ARG A 114 -23.51 21.02 9.26
N ILE A 115 -24.10 22.09 8.76
CA ILE A 115 -25.48 22.50 9.11
C ILE A 115 -26.53 21.45 8.68
N ASP A 116 -26.22 20.58 7.71
CA ASP A 116 -27.08 19.48 7.28
C ASP A 116 -26.90 18.19 8.14
N GLY A 117 -26.18 18.28 9.26
CA GLY A 117 -25.94 17.19 10.20
C GLY A 117 -24.80 16.23 9.79
N LYS A 118 -24.19 16.39 8.62
CA LYS A 118 -23.05 15.57 8.20
C LYS A 118 -21.80 15.94 8.97
N ILE A 119 -21.02 14.92 9.37
CA ILE A 119 -19.73 15.09 10.02
C ILE A 119 -18.66 14.56 9.06
N LEU A 120 -17.64 15.37 8.84
CA LEU A 120 -16.45 15.04 8.02
C LEU A 120 -15.22 15.20 8.88
N SER A 121 -14.29 14.24 8.81
CA SER A 121 -13.00 14.32 9.48
C SER A 121 -11.87 14.14 8.47
N GLY A 122 -10.81 14.92 8.60
CA GLY A 122 -9.69 14.88 7.67
C GLY A 122 -8.56 15.82 8.07
N LEU A 123 -7.50 15.81 7.27
CA LEU A 123 -6.46 16.82 7.33
C LEU A 123 -7.00 18.14 6.79
N LYS A 124 -6.73 19.23 7.47
CA LYS A 124 -7.05 20.56 6.97
C LYS A 124 -5.97 21.04 6.00
N ILE A 125 -6.26 20.93 4.70
CA ILE A 125 -5.33 21.30 3.62
C ILE A 125 -5.26 22.83 3.46
N SER A 126 -6.41 23.49 3.56
CA SER A 126 -6.49 24.96 3.58
C SER A 126 -7.70 25.44 4.36
N ASP A 127 -7.63 26.67 4.80
CA ASP A 127 -8.65 27.33 5.60
C ASP A 127 -8.74 28.79 5.17
N SER A 128 -9.81 29.17 4.46
CA SER A 128 -10.05 30.51 3.95
C SER A 128 -11.37 31.09 4.47
N ASN A 129 -11.64 32.34 4.17
CA ASN A 129 -12.91 32.99 4.51
C ASN A 129 -14.11 32.35 3.79
N ASP A 130 -13.88 31.75 2.62
CA ASP A 130 -14.95 31.20 1.77
C ASP A 130 -15.19 29.71 2.03
N ALA A 131 -14.15 28.92 2.28
CA ALA A 131 -14.24 27.47 2.42
C ALA A 131 -13.11 26.88 3.27
N VAL A 132 -13.40 25.70 3.84
CA VAL A 132 -12.42 24.81 4.44
C VAL A 132 -12.19 23.64 3.50
N HIS A 133 -10.94 23.34 3.20
CA HIS A 133 -10.54 22.17 2.42
C HIS A 133 -10.03 21.08 3.37
N LEU A 134 -10.74 19.95 3.44
CA LEU A 134 -10.33 18.77 4.18
C LEU A 134 -9.97 17.64 3.21
N ARG A 135 -8.94 16.87 3.55
CA ARG A 135 -8.61 15.59 2.93
C ARG A 135 -8.91 14.47 3.91
N ASP A 136 -9.81 13.56 3.53
CA ASP A 136 -10.19 12.44 4.38
C ASP A 136 -9.14 11.30 4.37
N HIS A 137 -9.37 10.25 5.17
CA HIS A 137 -8.48 9.09 5.30
C HIS A 137 -8.36 8.25 4.02
N LEU A 138 -9.27 8.40 3.06
CA LEU A 138 -9.21 7.78 1.74
C LEU A 138 -8.43 8.64 0.73
N GLY A 139 -8.01 9.85 1.14
CA GLY A 139 -7.36 10.82 0.30
C GLY A 139 -8.32 11.65 -0.56
N THR A 140 -9.63 11.58 -0.27
CA THR A 140 -10.65 12.38 -0.98
C THR A 140 -10.66 13.81 -0.45
N ASP A 141 -10.60 14.77 -1.36
CA ASP A 141 -10.65 16.19 -1.04
C ASP A 141 -12.10 16.70 -0.96
N HIS A 142 -12.42 17.34 0.16
CA HIS A 142 -13.72 17.93 0.44
C HIS A 142 -13.58 19.45 0.62
N ILE A 143 -14.07 20.22 -0.34
CA ILE A 143 -14.14 21.69 -0.24
C ILE A 143 -15.51 22.04 0.34
N ILE A 144 -15.53 22.55 1.57
CA ILE A 144 -16.75 22.82 2.34
C ILE A 144 -16.91 24.33 2.48
N PRO A 145 -17.92 24.94 1.84
CA PRO A 145 -18.21 26.37 1.99
C PRO A 145 -18.42 26.73 3.47
N ARG A 146 -17.90 27.86 3.92
CA ARG A 146 -18.06 28.34 5.30
C ARG A 146 -19.51 28.47 5.72
N SER A 147 -20.40 28.87 4.81
CA SER A 147 -21.84 28.96 5.05
C SER A 147 -22.50 27.62 5.38
N LYS A 148 -21.83 26.49 5.12
CA LYS A 148 -22.32 25.13 5.42
C LYS A 148 -21.65 24.51 6.65
N ILE A 149 -20.76 25.22 7.32
CA ILE A 149 -20.04 24.74 8.51
C ILE A 149 -20.76 25.25 9.76
N ALA A 150 -21.26 24.32 10.58
CA ALA A 150 -21.78 24.63 11.91
C ALA A 150 -20.65 24.70 12.95
N ARG A 151 -19.66 23.81 12.83
CA ARG A 151 -18.53 23.70 13.76
C ARG A 151 -17.28 23.14 13.06
N LEU A 152 -16.14 23.71 13.37
CA LEU A 152 -14.81 23.22 12.93
C LEU A 152 -13.93 23.08 14.17
N GLU A 153 -13.40 21.87 14.41
CA GLU A 153 -12.59 21.60 15.59
C GLU A 153 -11.37 20.78 15.24
N LYS A 154 -10.27 21.03 15.95
CA LYS A 154 -9.08 20.19 15.93
C LYS A 154 -9.36 18.93 16.78
N SER A 155 -9.18 17.76 16.17
CA SER A 155 -9.33 16.49 16.86
C SER A 155 -8.01 16.09 17.55
N PRO A 156 -8.05 15.51 18.76
CA PRO A 156 -6.87 14.93 19.38
C PRO A 156 -6.48 13.57 18.76
N VAL A 157 -7.33 13.01 17.90
CA VAL A 157 -7.14 11.68 17.31
C VAL A 157 -6.50 11.80 15.93
N SER A 158 -5.45 11.01 15.69
CA SER A 158 -4.80 10.89 14.39
C SER A 158 -5.72 10.27 13.34
N LEU A 159 -5.56 10.67 12.06
CA LEU A 159 -6.14 9.92 10.93
C LEU A 159 -5.51 8.54 10.75
N MET A 160 -4.27 8.34 11.22
CA MET A 160 -3.64 7.02 11.24
C MET A 160 -4.35 6.15 12.28
N PRO A 161 -4.95 5.01 11.86
CA PRO A 161 -5.69 4.16 12.79
C PRO A 161 -4.78 3.51 13.85
N SER A 162 -5.15 3.59 15.12
CA SER A 162 -4.40 3.03 16.25
C SER A 162 -4.27 1.50 16.25
N ARG A 163 -5.09 0.80 15.44
CA ARG A 163 -5.12 -0.67 15.38
C ARG A 163 -4.36 -1.27 14.21
N LEU A 164 -3.64 -0.47 13.42
CA LEU A 164 -2.91 -0.98 12.25
C LEU A 164 -1.89 -2.05 12.65
N VAL A 165 -1.10 -1.79 13.67
CA VAL A 165 -0.06 -2.73 14.12
C VAL A 165 -0.59 -3.89 14.97
N SER A 166 -1.83 -3.84 15.47
CA SER A 166 -2.42 -4.95 16.24
C SER A 166 -2.69 -6.19 15.38
N ARG A 167 -2.68 -6.05 14.06
CA ARG A 167 -2.81 -7.15 13.10
C ARG A 167 -1.47 -7.77 12.72
N LEU A 168 -0.37 -7.11 13.07
CA LEU A 168 0.98 -7.59 12.80
C LEU A 168 1.44 -8.53 13.92
N SER A 169 2.15 -9.58 13.54
CA SER A 169 2.89 -10.36 14.53
C SER A 169 4.03 -9.53 15.14
N ARG A 170 4.59 -9.98 16.27
CA ARG A 170 5.77 -9.37 16.85
C ARG A 170 6.93 -9.26 15.86
N LYS A 171 7.17 -10.33 15.10
CA LYS A 171 8.19 -10.39 14.04
C LYS A 171 7.92 -9.39 12.94
N ASP A 172 6.66 -9.23 12.52
CA ASP A 172 6.30 -8.29 11.45
C ASP A 172 6.50 -6.85 11.89
N LEU A 173 6.16 -6.50 13.14
CA LEU A 173 6.42 -5.17 13.67
C LEU A 173 7.93 -4.87 13.73
N VAL A 174 8.75 -5.83 14.18
CA VAL A 174 10.22 -5.73 14.19
C VAL A 174 10.75 -5.50 12.78
N ASN A 175 10.28 -6.26 11.79
CA ASN A 175 10.69 -6.15 10.40
C ASN A 175 10.26 -4.80 9.80
N LEU A 176 9.02 -4.36 10.05
CA LEU A 176 8.51 -3.07 9.58
C LEU A 176 9.35 -1.89 10.12
N VAL A 177 9.65 -1.89 11.42
CA VAL A 177 10.51 -0.86 12.02
C VAL A 177 11.93 -0.92 11.46
N SER A 178 12.47 -2.13 11.23
CA SER A 178 13.77 -2.33 10.58
C SER A 178 13.80 -1.72 9.17
N PHE A 179 12.74 -1.91 8.38
CA PHE A 179 12.60 -1.29 7.06
C PHE A 179 12.54 0.25 7.15
N LEU A 180 11.73 0.80 8.06
CA LEU A 180 11.62 2.25 8.26
C LEU A 180 12.91 2.89 8.77
N LYS A 181 13.84 2.09 9.31
CA LYS A 181 15.21 2.49 9.69
C LYS A 181 16.27 2.19 8.63
N SER A 182 15.91 1.62 7.48
CA SER A 182 16.86 1.22 6.43
C SER A 182 16.76 2.11 5.18
N PRO A 183 17.56 3.19 5.05
CA PRO A 183 17.54 4.04 3.85
C PRO A 183 17.85 3.28 2.57
N ARG A 184 18.67 2.22 2.66
CA ARG A 184 19.03 1.37 1.51
C ARG A 184 17.79 0.67 0.94
N GLU A 185 17.00 0.01 1.81
CA GLU A 185 15.79 -0.70 1.38
C GLU A 185 14.68 0.27 0.93
N GLN A 186 14.58 1.43 1.56
CA GLN A 186 13.65 2.48 1.15
C GLN A 186 13.91 2.97 -0.28
N LYS A 187 15.19 3.12 -0.67
CA LYS A 187 15.57 3.52 -2.03
C LYS A 187 15.10 2.54 -3.11
N LEU A 188 14.86 1.28 -2.77
CA LEU A 188 14.32 0.29 -3.71
C LEU A 188 12.87 0.59 -4.12
N LEU A 189 12.13 1.41 -3.36
CA LEU A 189 10.78 1.86 -3.72
C LEU A 189 10.78 2.98 -4.77
N ASN A 190 11.94 3.62 -5.01
CA ASN A 190 12.00 4.79 -5.86
C ASN A 190 11.44 4.49 -7.25
N GLY A 191 10.41 5.26 -7.62
CA GLY A 191 9.77 5.19 -8.92
C GLY A 191 8.84 4.00 -9.16
N ARG A 192 8.55 3.12 -8.19
CA ARG A 192 7.61 2.01 -8.40
C ARG A 192 6.15 2.45 -8.28
N LEU A 193 5.31 1.95 -9.19
CA LEU A 193 3.85 1.99 -9.01
C LEU A 193 3.49 0.83 -8.08
N VAL A 194 3.14 1.13 -6.84
CA VAL A 194 2.82 0.11 -5.82
C VAL A 194 1.33 -0.10 -5.64
N ARG A 195 0.52 0.77 -6.23
CA ARG A 195 -0.95 0.75 -6.16
C ARG A 195 -1.52 1.10 -7.53
N ALA A 196 -2.54 0.38 -7.97
CA ALA A 196 -3.20 0.63 -9.25
C ALA A 196 -4.68 0.24 -9.18
N TRP A 197 -5.48 0.86 -10.04
CA TRP A 197 -6.84 0.40 -10.27
C TRP A 197 -6.83 -0.78 -11.22
N ILE A 198 -7.58 -1.83 -10.90
CA ILE A 198 -7.77 -3.00 -11.75
C ILE A 198 -9.23 -3.10 -12.19
N VAL A 199 -9.44 -3.49 -13.42
CA VAL A 199 -10.75 -3.84 -13.95
C VAL A 199 -10.67 -5.06 -14.87
N GLY A 200 -11.65 -5.91 -14.80
CA GLY A 200 -11.75 -7.16 -15.57
C GLY A 200 -12.73 -8.14 -14.93
N PRO A 201 -12.78 -9.39 -15.39
CA PRO A 201 -12.04 -9.93 -16.54
C PRO A 201 -12.65 -9.54 -17.89
N PHE A 202 -11.80 -9.35 -18.88
CA PHE A 202 -12.16 -9.19 -20.28
C PHE A 202 -11.80 -10.44 -21.09
N SER A 203 -12.35 -10.57 -22.30
CA SER A 203 -11.93 -11.62 -23.24
C SER A 203 -10.44 -11.51 -23.56
N ARG A 204 -9.73 -12.63 -23.65
CA ARG A 204 -8.33 -12.66 -24.09
C ARG A 204 -8.16 -12.21 -25.53
N VAL A 205 -9.13 -12.55 -26.39
CA VAL A 205 -9.10 -12.20 -27.81
C VAL A 205 -9.62 -10.80 -27.99
N ILE A 206 -8.74 -9.90 -28.46
CA ILE A 206 -9.09 -8.52 -28.75
C ILE A 206 -9.42 -8.43 -30.23
N LYS A 207 -10.70 -8.30 -30.57
CA LYS A 207 -11.12 -7.93 -31.91
C LYS A 207 -11.09 -6.41 -32.15
N LYS A 208 -11.37 -5.63 -31.09
CA LYS A 208 -11.37 -4.16 -31.09
C LYS A 208 -10.89 -3.65 -29.72
N PRO A 209 -10.24 -2.46 -29.62
CA PRO A 209 -9.92 -1.82 -28.35
C PRO A 209 -11.17 -1.67 -27.49
N GLU A 210 -11.03 -1.88 -26.16
CA GLU A 210 -12.13 -1.65 -25.23
C GLU A 210 -12.41 -0.15 -25.08
N PRO A 211 -13.66 0.27 -24.88
CA PRO A 211 -14.02 1.69 -24.77
C PRO A 211 -13.22 2.46 -23.71
N LEU A 212 -12.89 1.78 -22.59
CA LEU A 212 -12.09 2.37 -21.49
C LEU A 212 -10.66 2.79 -21.91
N GLU A 213 -10.12 2.27 -23.01
CA GLU A 213 -8.78 2.62 -23.46
C GLU A 213 -8.67 4.07 -23.96
N LYS A 214 -9.79 4.66 -24.39
CA LYS A 214 -9.84 6.07 -24.82
C LYS A 214 -9.89 7.04 -23.64
N ASN A 215 -10.60 6.68 -22.58
CA ASN A 215 -10.74 7.53 -21.39
C ASN A 215 -10.96 6.65 -20.15
N PRO A 216 -9.88 6.11 -19.57
CA PRO A 216 -9.97 5.28 -18.37
C PRO A 216 -10.36 6.15 -17.18
N ASP A 217 -11.45 5.81 -16.51
CA ASP A 217 -11.98 6.52 -15.36
C ASP A 217 -12.39 5.51 -14.29
N PRO A 218 -11.66 5.39 -13.17
CA PRO A 218 -11.95 4.39 -12.15
C PRO A 218 -13.20 4.70 -11.31
N VAL A 219 -13.73 5.92 -11.39
CA VAL A 219 -14.99 6.29 -10.73
C VAL A 219 -16.19 5.77 -11.50
N LYS A 220 -16.05 5.56 -12.81
CA LYS A 220 -17.11 5.10 -13.69
C LYS A 220 -17.12 3.58 -13.83
N ILE A 221 -18.31 3.02 -14.01
CA ILE A 221 -18.46 1.63 -14.42
C ILE A 221 -17.87 1.45 -15.82
N ALA A 222 -16.94 0.52 -15.95
CA ALA A 222 -16.38 0.15 -17.25
C ALA A 222 -17.36 -0.78 -17.99
N VAL A 223 -17.60 -0.51 -19.26
CA VAL A 223 -18.43 -1.36 -20.12
C VAL A 223 -17.53 -2.07 -21.12
N SER A 224 -17.55 -3.40 -21.15
CA SER A 224 -16.80 -4.19 -22.13
C SER A 224 -17.45 -4.13 -23.52
N ASN A 225 -16.72 -4.48 -24.57
CA ASN A 225 -17.26 -4.62 -25.92
C ASN A 225 -18.39 -5.66 -26.05
N THR A 226 -18.59 -6.50 -25.04
CA THR A 226 -19.70 -7.48 -24.96
C THR A 226 -20.86 -6.96 -24.11
N GLY A 227 -20.84 -5.70 -23.68
CA GLY A 227 -21.87 -5.07 -22.84
C GLY A 227 -21.79 -5.44 -21.35
N LYS A 228 -20.77 -6.19 -20.92
CA LYS A 228 -20.60 -6.53 -19.51
C LYS A 228 -20.18 -5.31 -18.70
N LEU A 229 -20.90 -5.04 -17.62
CA LEU A 229 -20.58 -3.99 -16.65
C LEU A 229 -19.51 -4.48 -15.67
N LEU A 230 -18.43 -3.72 -15.52
CA LEU A 230 -17.27 -4.06 -14.72
C LEU A 230 -16.90 -2.90 -13.80
N GLN A 231 -16.63 -3.19 -12.54
CA GLN A 231 -16.19 -2.19 -11.58
C GLN A 231 -14.67 -2.20 -11.42
N TRP A 232 -14.09 -1.01 -11.34
CA TRP A 232 -12.71 -0.85 -10.95
C TRP A 232 -12.53 -1.18 -9.47
N LYS A 233 -11.43 -1.83 -9.15
CA LYS A 233 -11.00 -2.09 -7.77
C LYS A 233 -9.57 -1.61 -7.60
N LEU A 234 -9.28 -1.07 -6.44
CA LEU A 234 -7.92 -0.66 -6.10
C LEU A 234 -7.17 -1.88 -5.57
N ILE A 235 -5.98 -2.13 -6.12
CA ILE A 235 -5.09 -3.21 -5.70
C ILE A 235 -3.67 -2.70 -5.48
N ASN A 236 -2.89 -3.47 -4.76
CA ASN A 236 -1.51 -3.17 -4.48
C ASN A 236 -0.58 -4.25 -5.02
N THR A 237 0.69 -3.89 -5.20
CA THR A 237 1.72 -4.86 -5.55
C THR A 237 1.95 -5.82 -4.39
N ARG A 238 2.41 -7.01 -4.72
CA ARG A 238 3.05 -7.90 -3.75
C ARG A 238 4.42 -7.35 -3.33
N SER A 239 5.06 -7.99 -2.38
CA SER A 239 6.38 -7.69 -1.87
C SER A 239 7.48 -7.58 -2.94
N ASN A 240 7.37 -8.33 -4.02
CA ASN A 240 8.28 -8.23 -5.17
C ASN A 240 8.03 -7.00 -6.07
N GLY A 241 7.05 -6.14 -5.73
CA GLY A 241 6.69 -4.97 -6.51
C GLY A 241 5.85 -5.26 -7.76
N LEU A 242 5.29 -6.47 -7.88
CA LEU A 242 4.44 -6.87 -8.99
C LEU A 242 2.97 -6.93 -8.55
N PHE A 243 2.09 -6.46 -9.41
CA PHE A 243 0.65 -6.71 -9.30
C PHE A 243 0.38 -8.17 -9.67
N GLN A 244 -0.31 -8.88 -8.80
CA GLN A 244 -0.84 -10.21 -9.06
C GLN A 244 -2.28 -10.26 -8.56
N PRO A 245 -3.24 -10.07 -9.44
CA PRO A 245 -4.63 -10.01 -9.03
C PRO A 245 -5.12 -11.37 -8.56
N GLY A 246 -5.82 -11.38 -7.40
CA GLY A 246 -6.57 -12.51 -6.90
C GLY A 246 -7.99 -12.55 -7.48
N SER A 247 -8.88 -13.34 -6.88
CA SER A 247 -10.30 -13.35 -7.22
C SER A 247 -10.93 -11.93 -7.06
N PRO A 248 -11.79 -11.48 -7.97
CA PRO A 248 -12.38 -12.20 -9.12
C PRO A 248 -11.59 -12.07 -10.44
N PHE A 249 -10.37 -11.55 -10.44
CA PHE A 249 -9.58 -11.27 -11.65
C PHE A 249 -8.68 -12.45 -12.07
N ALA A 250 -8.43 -13.41 -11.17
CA ALA A 250 -7.61 -14.61 -11.40
C ALA A 250 -8.35 -15.65 -12.25
N ILE A 251 -8.87 -15.25 -13.41
CA ILE A 251 -9.61 -16.12 -14.34
C ILE A 251 -8.70 -16.51 -15.49
N PRO A 252 -8.43 -17.81 -15.71
CA PRO A 252 -7.67 -18.27 -16.86
C PRO A 252 -8.29 -17.85 -18.20
N LYS A 253 -7.46 -17.74 -19.23
CA LYS A 253 -7.86 -17.37 -20.60
C LYS A 253 -8.58 -16.01 -20.69
N SER A 254 -8.32 -15.12 -19.75
CA SER A 254 -8.86 -13.76 -19.69
C SER A 254 -7.78 -12.70 -19.87
N SER A 255 -8.16 -11.45 -19.71
CA SER A 255 -7.26 -10.31 -19.53
C SER A 255 -7.87 -9.32 -18.52
N PHE A 256 -7.02 -8.47 -17.94
CA PHE A 256 -7.42 -7.38 -17.06
C PHE A 256 -6.67 -6.10 -17.44
N TYR A 257 -7.19 -4.96 -17.02
CA TYR A 257 -6.48 -3.70 -17.12
C TYR A 257 -5.99 -3.24 -15.76
N LEU A 258 -4.81 -2.63 -15.76
CA LEU A 258 -4.25 -1.88 -14.64
C LEU A 258 -4.13 -0.42 -15.06
N LEU A 259 -4.61 0.49 -14.20
CA LEU A 259 -4.56 1.93 -14.40
C LEU A 259 -3.81 2.59 -13.26
N GLY A 260 -2.84 3.41 -13.61
CA GLY A 260 -2.13 4.33 -12.74
C GLY A 260 -1.82 5.63 -13.47
N TRP A 261 -1.16 6.56 -12.78
CA TRP A 261 -0.80 7.86 -13.34
C TRP A 261 0.65 8.22 -13.05
N VAL A 262 1.20 9.02 -13.96
CA VAL A 262 2.45 9.76 -13.74
C VAL A 262 2.12 11.25 -13.73
N LYS A 263 2.47 11.95 -12.65
CA LYS A 263 2.52 13.41 -12.65
C LYS A 263 3.91 13.85 -13.08
N SER A 264 3.97 14.75 -14.06
CA SER A 264 5.22 15.38 -14.52
C SER A 264 5.11 16.90 -14.35
N ASP A 265 6.16 17.53 -13.82
CA ASP A 265 6.24 18.98 -13.64
C ASP A 265 6.35 19.73 -14.99
N ARG A 266 6.77 19.04 -16.06
CA ARG A 266 6.95 19.59 -17.41
C ARG A 266 6.83 18.50 -18.47
N LYS A 267 6.68 18.90 -19.72
CA LYS A 267 6.83 17.97 -20.87
C LYS A 267 8.26 17.45 -20.92
N ARG A 268 8.43 16.12 -20.95
CA ARG A 268 9.73 15.44 -20.99
C ARG A 268 9.64 14.00 -21.43
N ASP A 269 10.78 13.46 -21.78
CA ASP A 269 10.99 12.02 -21.93
C ASP A 269 11.35 11.41 -20.57
N ALA A 270 10.91 10.18 -20.37
CA ALA A 270 11.18 9.39 -19.16
C ALA A 270 11.36 7.91 -19.54
N VAL A 271 12.01 7.17 -18.68
CA VAL A 271 12.18 5.73 -18.86
C VAL A 271 11.29 4.97 -17.91
N LEU A 272 10.38 4.18 -18.49
CA LEU A 272 9.52 3.26 -17.76
C LEU A 272 10.09 1.84 -17.91
N ARG A 273 10.33 1.17 -16.78
CA ARG A 273 10.64 -0.26 -16.75
C ARG A 273 9.39 -1.05 -16.44
N ILE A 274 9.21 -2.16 -17.15
CA ILE A 274 8.05 -3.03 -17.01
C ILE A 274 8.52 -4.45 -16.79
N ASP A 275 7.89 -5.12 -15.84
CA ASP A 275 8.00 -6.55 -15.62
C ASP A 275 6.64 -7.19 -15.90
N HIS A 276 6.55 -8.20 -16.76
CA HIS A 276 5.28 -8.90 -17.00
C HIS A 276 5.50 -10.37 -17.34
N SER A 277 4.67 -11.24 -16.76
CA SER A 277 4.76 -12.71 -16.92
C SER A 277 3.93 -13.26 -18.08
N ALA A 278 3.20 -12.40 -18.80
CA ALA A 278 2.39 -12.78 -19.94
C ALA A 278 2.27 -11.60 -20.92
N GLY A 279 1.67 -11.80 -22.08
CA GLY A 279 1.50 -10.75 -23.07
C GLY A 279 0.87 -9.49 -22.49
N LEU A 280 1.38 -8.33 -22.89
CA LEU A 280 1.00 -7.03 -22.35
C LEU A 280 0.86 -5.99 -23.47
N ARG A 281 -0.14 -5.12 -23.36
CA ARG A 281 -0.23 -3.88 -24.13
C ARG A 281 -0.27 -2.70 -23.18
N LEU A 282 0.63 -1.74 -23.38
CA LEU A 282 0.74 -0.53 -22.58
C LEU A 282 0.32 0.69 -23.39
N LEU A 283 -0.50 1.52 -22.78
CA LEU A 283 -0.94 2.81 -23.30
C LEU A 283 -0.52 3.93 -22.34
N ILE A 284 0.03 4.99 -22.91
CA ILE A 284 0.29 6.26 -22.21
C ILE A 284 -0.61 7.31 -22.87
N ASN A 285 -1.46 7.98 -22.08
CA ASN A 285 -2.41 8.96 -22.58
C ASN A 285 -3.22 8.42 -23.78
N SER A 286 -3.74 7.19 -23.65
CA SER A 286 -4.51 6.46 -24.66
C SER A 286 -3.73 6.04 -25.92
N ASN A 287 -2.46 6.38 -26.06
CA ASN A 287 -1.61 5.95 -27.17
C ASN A 287 -0.86 4.68 -26.80
N THR A 288 -0.93 3.65 -27.67
CA THR A 288 -0.17 2.41 -27.47
C THR A 288 1.31 2.69 -27.65
N VAL A 289 2.11 2.45 -26.61
CA VAL A 289 3.57 2.65 -26.62
C VAL A 289 4.35 1.34 -26.60
N TYR A 290 3.69 0.23 -26.21
CA TYR A 290 4.31 -1.09 -26.18
C TYR A 290 3.29 -2.19 -26.32
N THR A 291 3.67 -3.27 -27.02
CA THR A 291 2.88 -4.51 -27.10
C THR A 291 3.84 -5.70 -27.15
N SER A 292 3.60 -6.70 -26.30
CA SER A 292 4.27 -7.99 -26.34
C SER A 292 3.23 -9.12 -26.27
N ARG A 293 3.56 -10.25 -26.86
CA ARG A 293 2.77 -11.50 -26.74
C ARG A 293 3.31 -12.41 -25.66
N GLU A 294 4.55 -12.25 -25.27
CA GLU A 294 5.31 -13.09 -24.34
C GLU A 294 5.66 -12.32 -23.07
N ALA A 295 6.11 -13.04 -22.06
CA ALA A 295 6.67 -12.47 -20.86
C ALA A 295 7.94 -11.67 -21.16
N ASP A 296 8.18 -10.60 -20.42
CA ASP A 296 9.43 -9.84 -20.43
C ASP A 296 9.70 -9.31 -19.03
N SER A 297 10.91 -9.46 -18.57
CA SER A 297 11.34 -8.94 -17.28
C SER A 297 12.31 -7.79 -17.50
N ASN A 298 12.06 -6.70 -16.78
CA ASN A 298 12.87 -5.48 -16.82
C ASN A 298 12.92 -4.78 -18.19
N LYS A 299 11.82 -4.86 -18.97
CA LYS A 299 11.69 -4.13 -20.23
C LYS A 299 11.85 -2.63 -20.03
N ARG A 300 12.81 -2.04 -20.70
CA ARG A 300 13.06 -0.60 -20.70
C ARG A 300 12.33 0.05 -21.87
N LEU A 301 11.48 1.05 -21.58
CA LEU A 301 10.73 1.83 -22.58
C LEU A 301 10.98 3.32 -22.39
N GLU A 302 11.25 4.02 -23.44
CA GLU A 302 11.22 5.47 -23.48
C GLU A 302 9.77 5.92 -23.70
N ILE A 303 9.28 6.80 -22.83
CA ILE A 303 7.92 7.32 -22.88
C ILE A 303 7.92 8.83 -22.87
N HIS A 304 6.99 9.44 -23.62
CA HIS A 304 6.82 10.88 -23.67
C HIS A 304 5.71 11.32 -22.72
N LEU A 305 6.06 12.16 -21.75
CA LEU A 305 5.13 12.69 -20.76
C LEU A 305 4.78 14.15 -21.05
N GLN A 306 3.50 14.48 -20.94
CA GLN A 306 3.03 15.86 -20.94
C GLN A 306 3.22 16.47 -19.55
N SER A 307 3.22 17.80 -19.46
CA SER A 307 3.11 18.47 -18.15
C SER A 307 1.77 18.13 -17.50
N GLY A 308 1.78 17.90 -16.17
CA GLY A 308 0.61 17.47 -15.43
C GLY A 308 0.45 15.94 -15.41
N TRP A 309 -0.79 15.48 -15.39
CA TRP A 309 -1.13 14.07 -15.24
C TRP A 309 -1.11 13.31 -16.55
N ASN A 310 -0.41 12.19 -16.57
CA ASN A 310 -0.35 11.23 -17.67
C ASN A 310 -0.92 9.90 -17.22
N THR A 311 -1.79 9.29 -18.00
CA THR A 311 -2.33 7.95 -17.70
C THR A 311 -1.35 6.87 -18.10
N ILE A 312 -1.21 5.86 -17.25
CA ILE A 312 -0.59 4.58 -17.57
C ILE A 312 -1.69 3.53 -17.53
N LEU A 313 -2.07 3.01 -18.67
CA LEU A 313 -3.06 1.95 -18.78
C LEU A 313 -2.41 0.73 -19.40
N SER A 314 -2.40 -0.39 -18.69
CA SER A 314 -1.88 -1.65 -19.24
C SER A 314 -2.98 -2.69 -19.31
N ARG A 315 -3.06 -3.38 -20.43
CA ARG A 315 -3.83 -4.60 -20.60
C ARG A 315 -2.91 -5.79 -20.47
N VAL A 316 -3.15 -6.63 -19.48
CA VAL A 316 -2.36 -7.81 -19.17
C VAL A 316 -3.16 -9.06 -19.56
N ASN A 317 -2.57 -9.93 -20.39
CA ASN A 317 -3.14 -11.24 -20.67
C ASN A 317 -3.00 -12.13 -19.42
N ASN A 318 -3.98 -12.99 -19.21
CA ASN A 318 -4.04 -13.86 -18.04
C ASN A 318 -4.33 -15.30 -18.47
N PRO A 319 -3.35 -15.98 -19.12
CA PRO A 319 -3.56 -17.29 -19.70
C PRO A 319 -3.85 -18.38 -18.63
N SER A 320 -3.17 -18.33 -17.50
CA SER A 320 -3.26 -19.29 -16.39
C SER A 320 -4.05 -18.79 -15.18
N GLY A 321 -4.36 -17.50 -15.11
CA GLY A 321 -5.08 -16.89 -13.97
C GLY A 321 -4.19 -16.23 -12.94
N ASP A 322 -2.87 -16.29 -13.08
CA ASP A 322 -1.86 -15.84 -12.10
C ASP A 322 -0.85 -14.83 -12.67
N SER A 323 -1.16 -14.22 -13.81
CA SER A 323 -0.26 -13.29 -14.48
C SER A 323 0.10 -12.10 -13.60
N THR A 324 1.35 -11.71 -13.67
CA THR A 324 1.92 -10.59 -12.92
C THR A 324 2.36 -9.46 -13.83
N CYS A 325 2.32 -8.23 -13.30
CA CYS A 325 2.84 -7.05 -13.98
C CYS A 325 3.33 -6.01 -12.98
N GLY A 326 4.42 -5.31 -13.31
CA GLY A 326 4.98 -4.25 -12.47
C GLY A 326 5.51 -3.09 -13.31
N PHE A 327 5.51 -1.90 -12.74
CA PHE A 327 5.95 -0.67 -13.39
C PHE A 327 6.93 0.06 -12.47
N ARG A 328 8.04 0.50 -13.05
CA ARG A 328 9.01 1.34 -12.37
C ARG A 328 9.47 2.47 -13.28
N LEU A 329 9.22 3.70 -12.87
CA LEU A 329 9.79 4.88 -13.53
C LEU A 329 11.24 5.05 -13.08
N GLU A 330 12.19 5.19 -14.02
CA GLU A 330 13.54 5.54 -13.65
C GLU A 330 13.52 6.93 -12.99
N SER A 331 14.26 7.06 -11.89
CA SER A 331 14.22 8.25 -11.05
C SER A 331 14.57 9.51 -11.85
N ALA A 332 13.65 10.47 -11.87
CA ALA A 332 13.92 11.81 -12.34
C ALA A 332 13.17 12.81 -11.43
N PRO A 333 13.83 13.91 -11.00
CA PRO A 333 13.16 14.97 -10.25
C PRO A 333 11.90 15.45 -10.98
N GLY A 334 10.83 15.71 -10.22
CA GLY A 334 9.55 16.20 -10.77
C GLY A 334 8.64 15.13 -11.39
N LEU A 335 8.98 13.84 -11.26
CA LEU A 335 8.12 12.71 -11.66
C LEU A 335 7.54 11.99 -10.45
N ARG A 336 6.26 11.65 -10.50
CA ARG A 336 5.56 10.91 -9.45
C ARG A 336 4.59 9.87 -10.05
N LEU A 337 4.78 8.60 -9.69
CA LEU A 337 3.84 7.51 -9.99
C LEU A 337 2.82 7.37 -8.86
N CYS A 338 1.54 7.23 -9.19
CA CYS A 338 0.48 7.03 -8.20
C CYS A 338 -0.76 6.36 -8.81
N ALA A 339 -1.62 5.84 -7.93
CA ALA A 339 -2.92 5.29 -8.31
C ALA A 339 -4.03 6.35 -8.39
N ASP A 340 -3.81 7.54 -7.85
CA ASP A 340 -4.82 8.60 -7.76
C ASP A 340 -4.26 9.92 -8.30
N ARG A 341 -5.15 10.74 -8.91
CA ARG A 341 -4.80 12.07 -9.44
C ARG A 341 -4.87 13.16 -8.38
N GLN A 342 -4.65 12.84 -7.12
CA GLN A 342 -4.72 13.84 -6.08
C GLN A 342 -3.38 14.57 -5.96
N ASP A 343 -3.44 15.89 -5.88
CA ASP A 343 -2.31 16.81 -5.67
C ASP A 343 -1.89 16.92 -4.22
#